data_fe67db86870b79b778d610ccecb0a1a9
#
_entry.id   fe67db86870b79b778d610ccecb0a1a9
#
_cell.length_a   1.000
_cell.length_b   1.000
_cell.length_c   1.000
_cell.angle_alpha   90.00
_cell.angle_beta   90.00
_cell.angle_gamma   90.00
#
_symmetry.space_group_name_H-M   'P 1'
#
loop_
_entity.id
_entity.type
_entity.pdbx_description
1 polymer ?
#
loop_
_entity_poly.entity_id
_entity_poly.type
_entity_poly.pdbx_seq_one_letter_code
_entity_poly.pdbx_strand_id
1 'polypeptide(L)'
;MEEPKAVATRYAQRRALWKAAIKWPMYSVAVMPVLLAAGWQLGFKGMLRWDQLFGFLLAAILLLLWENLSNDLFDADTGVDAVGKPHSVVNLTGRRDRIAWLSSAALLLGLSLMGWLAWRSHPAVLLLVLLSCGLGYVYQGPPFRLGYQGLGEPLCWLAFGPVATSAALLVLAPAGSGEVPWITALVLGAGPALA
;
A
#
# COMPACT_ATOMS: atom_id res chain seq x y z
N MET A 1 35.03 12.43 25.29
CA MET A 1 34.75 10.97 25.14
C MET A 1 33.32 10.75 25.65
N GLU A 2 32.35 10.39 24.78
CA GLU A 2 30.97 10.09 25.22
C GLU A 2 30.97 8.81 26.06
N GLU A 3 30.20 8.78 27.15
CA GLU A 3 30.06 7.59 27.98
C GLU A 3 29.46 6.41 27.18
N PRO A 4 29.99 5.17 27.32
CA PRO A 4 29.50 4.00 26.59
C PRO A 4 27.99 3.75 26.74
N LYS A 5 27.41 4.11 27.89
CA LYS A 5 25.97 4.01 28.16
C LYS A 5 25.14 4.99 27.32
N ALA A 6 25.61 6.22 27.11
CA ALA A 6 24.93 7.20 26.29
C ALA A 6 24.90 6.78 24.81
N VAL A 7 25.99 6.21 24.31
CA VAL A 7 26.09 5.66 22.95
C VAL A 7 25.11 4.50 22.76
N ALA A 8 25.08 3.54 23.70
CA ALA A 8 24.16 2.40 23.63
C ALA A 8 22.68 2.85 23.63
N THR A 9 22.34 3.85 24.44
CA THR A 9 20.97 4.39 24.50
C THR A 9 20.57 5.05 23.17
N ARG A 10 21.45 5.81 22.53
CA ARG A 10 21.19 6.42 21.20
C ARG A 10 20.98 5.35 20.11
N TYR A 11 21.76 4.27 20.12
CA TYR A 11 21.57 3.16 19.17
C TYR A 11 20.22 2.47 19.37
N ALA A 12 19.83 2.21 20.62
CA ALA A 12 18.54 1.61 20.93
C ALA A 12 17.37 2.47 20.49
N GLN A 13 17.43 3.78 20.77
CA GLN A 13 16.43 4.75 20.32
C GLN A 13 16.32 4.81 18.79
N ARG A 14 17.46 4.91 18.09
CA ARG A 14 17.47 4.94 16.63
C ARG A 14 16.89 3.66 16.02
N ARG A 15 17.20 2.51 16.60
CA ARG A 15 16.62 1.21 16.17
C ARG A 15 15.12 1.16 16.38
N ALA A 16 14.61 1.70 17.48
CA ALA A 16 13.18 1.79 17.75
C ALA A 16 12.47 2.69 16.74
N LEU A 17 13.05 3.85 16.40
CA LEU A 17 12.52 4.76 15.37
C LEU A 17 12.48 4.10 13.98
N TRP A 18 13.53 3.37 13.59
CA TRP A 18 13.53 2.63 12.32
C TRP A 18 12.48 1.52 12.28
N LYS A 19 12.26 0.81 13.38
CA LYS A 19 11.16 -0.18 13.46
C LYS A 19 9.79 0.46 13.29
N ALA A 20 9.59 1.64 13.88
CA ALA A 20 8.35 2.42 13.72
C ALA A 20 8.20 2.95 12.29
N ALA A 21 9.30 3.39 11.64
CA ALA A 21 9.30 3.91 10.28
C ALA A 21 8.87 2.87 9.23
N ILE A 22 9.20 1.59 9.44
CA ILE A 22 8.84 0.50 8.50
C ILE A 22 7.33 0.24 8.50
N LYS A 23 6.62 0.55 9.59
CA LYS A 23 5.15 0.42 9.70
C LYS A 23 4.64 -0.98 9.28
N TRP A 24 5.29 -2.05 9.73
CA TRP A 24 4.96 -3.43 9.36
C TRP A 24 3.46 -3.77 9.33
N PRO A 25 2.63 -3.35 10.31
CA PRO A 25 1.19 -3.64 10.28
C PRO A 25 0.48 -3.09 9.04
N MET A 26 0.94 -1.98 8.46
CA MET A 26 0.31 -1.41 7.27
C MET A 26 0.47 -2.30 6.03
N TYR A 27 1.56 -3.07 5.94
CA TYR A 27 1.74 -3.99 4.81
C TYR A 27 0.73 -5.13 4.81
N SER A 28 0.19 -5.53 5.95
CA SER A 28 -0.87 -6.53 6.03
C SER A 28 -2.15 -6.05 5.32
N VAL A 29 -2.45 -4.76 5.38
CA VAL A 29 -3.64 -4.17 4.73
C VAL A 29 -3.59 -4.35 3.20
N ALA A 30 -2.41 -4.22 2.58
CA ALA A 30 -2.25 -4.45 1.14
C ALA A 30 -2.24 -5.95 0.77
N VAL A 31 -1.75 -6.81 1.66
CA VAL A 31 -1.62 -8.26 1.42
C VAL A 31 -2.94 -8.99 1.62
N MET A 32 -3.74 -8.60 2.59
CA MET A 32 -4.99 -9.29 2.97
C MET A 32 -6.00 -9.42 1.83
N PRO A 33 -6.34 -8.37 1.04
CA PRO A 33 -7.25 -8.50 -0.09
C PRO A 33 -6.80 -9.54 -1.11
N VAL A 34 -5.48 -9.63 -1.32
CA VAL A 34 -4.88 -10.58 -2.27
C VAL A 34 -4.99 -12.01 -1.77
N LEU A 35 -4.70 -12.24 -0.49
CA LEU A 35 -4.82 -13.57 0.14
C LEU A 35 -6.27 -14.04 0.19
N LEU A 36 -7.22 -13.14 0.45
CA LEU A 36 -8.64 -13.47 0.43
C LEU A 36 -9.09 -13.85 -0.98
N ALA A 37 -8.70 -13.08 -2.00
CA ALA A 37 -9.00 -13.41 -3.37
C ALA A 37 -8.35 -14.75 -3.79
N ALA A 38 -7.14 -15.03 -3.34
CA ALA A 38 -6.46 -16.31 -3.58
C ALA A 38 -7.19 -17.48 -2.91
N GLY A 39 -7.59 -17.32 -1.64
CA GLY A 39 -8.39 -18.31 -0.92
C GLY A 39 -9.73 -18.57 -1.58
N TRP A 40 -10.40 -17.53 -2.04
CA TRP A 40 -11.65 -17.66 -2.81
C TRP A 40 -11.44 -18.45 -4.11
N GLN A 41 -10.42 -18.09 -4.92
CA GLN A 41 -10.14 -18.80 -6.17
C GLN A 41 -9.79 -20.27 -5.93
N LEU A 42 -8.96 -20.56 -4.94
CA LEU A 42 -8.57 -21.92 -4.61
C LEU A 42 -9.76 -22.74 -4.08
N GLY A 43 -10.56 -22.18 -3.16
CA GLY A 43 -11.68 -22.87 -2.53
C GLY A 43 -12.88 -23.11 -3.46
N PHE A 44 -13.23 -22.15 -4.31
CA PHE A 44 -14.44 -22.24 -5.15
C PHE A 44 -14.18 -22.60 -6.61
N LYS A 45 -12.95 -22.34 -7.11
CA LYS A 45 -12.59 -22.62 -8.50
C LYS A 45 -11.58 -23.76 -8.64
N GLY A 46 -10.97 -24.21 -7.54
CA GLY A 46 -9.99 -25.28 -7.51
C GLY A 46 -8.66 -24.97 -8.20
N MET A 47 -8.48 -23.73 -8.65
CA MET A 47 -7.28 -23.30 -9.39
C MET A 47 -6.77 -21.95 -8.92
N LEU A 48 -5.45 -21.80 -8.84
CA LEU A 48 -4.80 -20.56 -8.49
C LEU A 48 -3.63 -20.29 -9.44
N ARG A 49 -3.56 -19.08 -9.96
CA ARG A 49 -2.46 -18.62 -10.83
C ARG A 49 -1.32 -18.07 -9.96
N TRP A 50 -0.42 -18.94 -9.56
CA TRP A 50 0.67 -18.62 -8.62
C TRP A 50 1.59 -17.51 -9.13
N ASP A 51 1.91 -17.49 -10.43
CA ASP A 51 2.71 -16.43 -11.06
C ASP A 51 2.06 -15.05 -10.88
N GLN A 52 0.76 -14.97 -11.06
CA GLN A 52 0.00 -13.73 -10.90
C GLN A 52 -0.20 -13.36 -9.43
N LEU A 53 -0.37 -14.34 -8.55
CA LEU A 53 -0.44 -14.09 -7.12
C LEU A 53 0.83 -13.40 -6.61
N PHE A 54 2.00 -13.98 -6.90
CA PHE A 54 3.26 -13.37 -6.47
C PHE A 54 3.54 -12.02 -7.14
N GLY A 55 3.19 -11.89 -8.43
CA GLY A 55 3.27 -10.61 -9.14
C GLY A 55 2.39 -9.54 -8.50
N PHE A 56 1.15 -9.87 -8.16
CA PHE A 56 0.22 -8.93 -7.50
C PHE A 56 0.70 -8.55 -6.11
N LEU A 57 1.15 -9.51 -5.30
CA LEU A 57 1.70 -9.26 -3.97
C LEU A 57 2.89 -8.30 -4.03
N LEU A 58 3.83 -8.54 -4.95
CA LEU A 58 4.98 -7.66 -5.14
C LEU A 58 4.54 -6.25 -5.54
N ALA A 59 3.62 -6.14 -6.51
CA ALA A 59 3.11 -4.85 -6.96
C ALA A 59 2.37 -4.11 -5.83
N ALA A 60 1.54 -4.79 -5.05
CA ALA A 60 0.82 -4.22 -3.91
C ALA A 60 1.80 -3.69 -2.84
N ILE A 61 2.85 -4.43 -2.54
CA ILE A 61 3.91 -3.99 -1.61
C ILE A 61 4.63 -2.75 -2.14
N LEU A 62 4.96 -2.70 -3.43
CA LEU A 62 5.60 -1.54 -4.05
C LEU A 62 4.71 -0.29 -4.02
N LEU A 63 3.42 -0.44 -4.33
CA LEU A 63 2.45 0.66 -4.28
C LEU A 63 2.24 1.16 -2.85
N LEU A 64 2.18 0.27 -1.86
CA LEU A 64 2.10 0.67 -0.47
C LEU A 64 3.40 1.33 0.03
N LEU A 65 4.56 0.86 -0.44
CA LEU A 65 5.84 1.53 -0.17
C LEU A 65 5.84 2.96 -0.72
N TRP A 66 5.35 3.16 -1.95
CA TRP A 66 5.14 4.50 -2.51
C TRP A 66 4.25 5.34 -1.60
N GLU A 67 3.12 4.81 -1.18
CA GLU A 67 2.16 5.54 -0.34
C GLU A 67 2.79 5.95 0.99
N ASN A 68 3.50 5.03 1.66
CA ASN A 68 4.19 5.33 2.92
C ASN A 68 5.28 6.40 2.76
N LEU A 69 6.11 6.29 1.71
CA LEU A 69 7.18 7.26 1.48
C LEU A 69 6.65 8.62 1.05
N SER A 70 5.61 8.67 0.22
CA SER A 70 4.98 9.94 -0.18
C SER A 70 4.25 10.60 0.98
N ASN A 71 3.65 9.84 1.88
CA ASN A 71 3.09 10.38 3.12
C ASN A 71 4.15 11.11 3.96
N ASP A 72 5.29 10.47 4.19
CA ASP A 72 6.40 11.07 4.93
C ASP A 72 6.96 12.32 4.21
N LEU A 73 6.97 12.35 2.86
CA LEU A 73 7.37 13.52 2.09
C LEU A 73 6.40 14.69 2.24
N PHE A 74 5.10 14.44 2.09
CA PHE A 74 4.07 15.47 2.21
C PHE A 74 3.97 16.03 3.63
N ASP A 75 4.16 15.19 4.63
CA ASP A 75 4.15 15.61 6.02
C ASP A 75 5.40 16.46 6.37
N ALA A 76 6.56 16.12 5.82
CA ALA A 76 7.78 16.92 5.95
C ALA A 76 7.60 18.31 5.30
N ASP A 77 6.99 18.38 4.10
CA ASP A 77 6.74 19.65 3.38
C ASP A 77 5.75 20.57 4.10
N THR A 78 4.84 20.01 4.89
CA THR A 78 3.83 20.78 5.66
C THR A 78 4.25 21.06 7.09
N GLY A 79 5.39 20.53 7.53
CA GLY A 79 5.88 20.71 8.89
C GLY A 79 5.14 19.90 9.98
N VAL A 80 4.17 19.08 9.59
CA VAL A 80 3.45 18.19 10.54
C VAL A 80 4.40 17.21 11.20
N ASP A 81 5.41 16.75 10.47
CA ASP A 81 6.44 15.81 10.96
C ASP A 81 7.36 16.41 12.01
N ALA A 82 7.56 17.72 12.02
CA ALA A 82 8.51 18.36 12.92
C ALA A 82 8.16 18.17 14.41
N VAL A 83 6.86 18.04 14.71
CA VAL A 83 6.34 17.93 16.09
C VAL A 83 5.77 16.54 16.40
N GLY A 84 5.24 15.82 15.39
CA GLY A 84 4.43 14.61 15.59
C GLY A 84 5.03 13.29 15.15
N LYS A 85 6.00 13.27 14.22
CA LYS A 85 6.51 12.02 13.62
C LYS A 85 8.04 11.92 13.58
N PRO A 86 8.70 11.75 14.74
CA PRO A 86 10.17 11.59 14.79
C PRO A 86 10.67 10.35 14.02
N HIS A 87 9.78 9.40 13.73
CA HIS A 87 10.04 8.17 12.99
C HIS A 87 9.81 8.28 11.47
N SER A 88 9.47 9.45 10.94
CA SER A 88 9.41 9.69 9.48
C SER A 88 10.75 9.34 8.83
N VAL A 89 10.71 8.61 7.71
CA VAL A 89 11.93 8.22 6.98
C VAL A 89 12.71 9.46 6.50
N VAL A 90 12.01 10.54 6.17
CA VAL A 90 12.63 11.82 5.80
C VAL A 90 13.41 12.39 6.97
N ASN A 91 12.82 12.44 8.18
CA ASN A 91 13.49 12.91 9.39
C ASN A 91 14.69 12.04 9.79
N LEU A 92 14.55 10.71 9.71
CA LEU A 92 15.60 9.76 10.08
C LEU A 92 16.81 9.80 9.15
N THR A 93 16.58 10.10 7.87
CA THR A 93 17.64 10.08 6.85
C THR A 93 18.20 11.47 6.56
N GLY A 94 17.41 12.52 6.73
CA GLY A 94 17.73 13.88 6.29
C GLY A 94 17.88 14.01 4.75
N ARG A 95 17.37 13.05 3.98
CA ARG A 95 17.61 12.94 2.53
C ARG A 95 16.31 12.93 1.74
N ARG A 96 15.56 14.03 1.83
CA ARG A 96 14.26 14.20 1.18
C ARG A 96 14.26 13.78 -0.31
N ASP A 97 15.26 14.24 -1.09
CA ASP A 97 15.30 13.95 -2.53
C ASP A 97 15.46 12.46 -2.83
N ARG A 98 16.27 11.74 -2.05
CA ARG A 98 16.44 10.30 -2.23
C ARG A 98 15.15 9.54 -1.89
N ILE A 99 14.43 9.98 -0.86
CA ILE A 99 13.14 9.40 -0.52
C ILE A 99 12.11 9.69 -1.61
N ALA A 100 12.11 10.88 -2.20
CA ALA A 100 11.25 11.22 -3.33
C ALA A 100 11.54 10.33 -4.56
N TRP A 101 12.81 10.12 -4.89
CA TRP A 101 13.20 9.19 -5.97
C TRP A 101 12.78 7.75 -5.70
N LEU A 102 12.99 7.26 -4.47
CA LEU A 102 12.58 5.91 -4.05
C LEU A 102 11.05 5.74 -4.11
N SER A 103 10.32 6.74 -3.63
CA SER A 103 8.85 6.76 -3.70
C SER A 103 8.36 6.70 -5.15
N SER A 104 8.90 7.55 -6.02
CA SER A 104 8.55 7.58 -7.45
C SER A 104 8.91 6.28 -8.16
N ALA A 105 10.07 5.71 -7.85
CA ALA A 105 10.50 4.43 -8.42
C ALA A 105 9.57 3.29 -7.98
N ALA A 106 9.16 3.25 -6.71
CA ALA A 106 8.23 2.26 -6.20
C ALA A 106 6.86 2.37 -6.89
N LEU A 107 6.35 3.60 -7.10
CA LEU A 107 5.11 3.84 -7.85
C LEU A 107 5.23 3.33 -9.29
N LEU A 108 6.26 3.72 -10.01
CA LEU A 108 6.46 3.35 -11.41
C LEU A 108 6.61 1.83 -11.58
N LEU A 109 7.40 1.18 -10.74
CA LEU A 109 7.58 -0.27 -10.78
C LEU A 109 6.28 -1.00 -10.42
N GLY A 110 5.57 -0.54 -9.38
CA GLY A 110 4.29 -1.10 -8.98
C GLY A 110 3.23 -0.97 -10.06
N LEU A 111 3.08 0.21 -10.67
CA LEU A 111 2.14 0.43 -11.77
C LEU A 111 2.52 -0.33 -13.03
N SER A 112 3.82 -0.44 -13.36
CA SER A 112 4.29 -1.23 -14.51
C SER A 112 3.95 -2.70 -14.34
N LEU A 113 4.16 -3.24 -13.14
CA LEU A 113 3.82 -4.63 -12.84
C LEU A 113 2.31 -4.86 -12.85
N MET A 114 1.52 -3.93 -12.31
CA MET A 114 0.05 -3.98 -12.39
C MET A 114 -0.45 -3.85 -13.83
N GLY A 115 0.17 -3.02 -14.66
CA GLY A 115 -0.13 -2.92 -16.09
C GLY A 115 0.13 -4.24 -16.83
N TRP A 116 1.26 -4.90 -16.52
CA TRP A 116 1.57 -6.22 -17.06
C TRP A 116 0.54 -7.28 -16.60
N LEU A 117 0.14 -7.27 -15.32
CA LEU A 117 -0.90 -8.17 -14.80
C LEU A 117 -2.26 -7.89 -15.45
N ALA A 118 -2.62 -6.62 -15.64
CA ALA A 118 -3.83 -6.22 -16.34
C ALA A 118 -3.88 -6.76 -17.78
N TRP A 119 -2.77 -6.65 -18.50
CA TRP A 119 -2.64 -7.19 -19.84
C TRP A 119 -2.81 -8.72 -19.88
N ARG A 120 -2.32 -9.43 -18.86
CA ARG A 120 -2.42 -10.89 -18.76
C ARG A 120 -3.76 -11.40 -18.21
N SER A 121 -4.59 -10.52 -17.65
CA SER A 121 -5.87 -10.89 -17.00
C SER A 121 -7.04 -10.09 -17.57
N HIS A 122 -7.27 -8.90 -17.04
CA HIS A 122 -8.40 -8.06 -17.41
C HIS A 122 -8.02 -6.57 -17.35
N PRO A 123 -8.37 -5.73 -18.37
CA PRO A 123 -7.96 -4.32 -18.41
C PRO A 123 -8.51 -3.48 -17.24
N ALA A 124 -9.66 -3.86 -16.67
CA ALA A 124 -10.21 -3.18 -15.49
C ALA A 124 -9.27 -3.21 -14.28
N VAL A 125 -8.33 -4.16 -14.21
CA VAL A 125 -7.33 -4.22 -13.13
C VAL A 125 -6.53 -2.92 -13.04
N LEU A 126 -6.07 -2.40 -14.18
CA LEU A 126 -5.32 -1.14 -14.19
C LEU A 126 -6.17 0.04 -13.73
N LEU A 127 -7.44 0.11 -14.15
CA LEU A 127 -8.36 1.15 -13.71
C LEU A 127 -8.60 1.09 -12.20
N LEU A 128 -8.82 -0.11 -11.65
CA LEU A 128 -9.01 -0.32 -10.21
C LEU A 128 -7.76 0.08 -9.41
N VAL A 129 -6.58 -0.29 -9.89
CA VAL A 129 -5.32 0.07 -9.24
C VAL A 129 -5.08 1.59 -9.30
N LEU A 130 -5.32 2.22 -10.43
CA LEU A 130 -5.23 3.68 -10.55
C LEU A 130 -6.23 4.39 -9.63
N LEU A 131 -7.44 3.84 -9.48
CA LEU A 131 -8.42 4.35 -8.51
C LEU A 131 -7.90 4.20 -7.08
N SER A 132 -7.34 3.05 -6.69
CA SER A 132 -6.73 2.87 -5.36
C SER A 132 -5.59 3.84 -5.12
N CYS A 133 -4.68 4.03 -6.09
CA CYS A 133 -3.59 5.00 -6.00
C CYS A 133 -4.12 6.44 -5.89
N GLY A 134 -5.19 6.77 -6.63
CA GLY A 134 -5.86 8.06 -6.55
C GLY A 134 -6.48 8.31 -5.17
N LEU A 135 -7.14 7.31 -4.59
CA LEU A 135 -7.69 7.38 -3.22
C LEU A 135 -6.56 7.56 -2.19
N GLY A 136 -5.45 6.84 -2.32
CA GLY A 136 -4.27 7.01 -1.47
C GLY A 136 -3.67 8.42 -1.61
N TYR A 137 -3.56 8.96 -2.83
CA TYR A 137 -3.11 10.32 -3.02
C TYR A 137 -4.04 11.35 -2.37
N VAL A 138 -5.35 11.22 -2.58
CA VAL A 138 -6.35 12.12 -1.99
C VAL A 138 -6.37 12.03 -0.45
N TYR A 139 -6.04 10.85 0.09
CA TYR A 139 -5.91 10.64 1.53
C TYR A 139 -4.81 11.52 2.14
N GLN A 140 -3.63 11.58 1.53
CA GLN A 140 -2.43 12.18 2.14
C GLN A 140 -1.87 13.38 1.39
N GLY A 141 -2.11 13.47 0.07
CA GLY A 141 -1.48 14.45 -0.83
C GLY A 141 -2.18 15.80 -0.84
N PRO A 142 -1.40 16.88 -1.06
CA PRO A 142 -1.96 18.20 -1.26
C PRO A 142 -2.75 18.28 -2.60
N PRO A 143 -3.79 19.09 -2.72
CA PRO A 143 -4.35 19.97 -1.68
C PRO A 143 -5.37 19.26 -0.77
N PHE A 144 -5.70 17.99 -1.02
CA PHE A 144 -6.85 17.32 -0.43
C PHE A 144 -6.62 16.91 1.02
N ARG A 145 -5.64 16.04 1.28
CA ARG A 145 -5.27 15.56 2.63
C ARG A 145 -6.48 15.11 3.47
N LEU A 146 -7.41 14.39 2.87
CA LEU A 146 -8.70 14.03 3.50
C LEU A 146 -8.55 13.11 4.71
N GLY A 147 -7.45 12.36 4.81
CA GLY A 147 -7.11 11.57 6.00
C GLY A 147 -7.02 12.42 7.27
N TYR A 148 -6.56 13.68 7.16
CA TYR A 148 -6.49 14.63 8.28
C TYR A 148 -7.84 15.32 8.57
N GLN A 149 -8.82 15.15 7.70
CA GLN A 149 -10.17 15.71 7.82
C GLN A 149 -11.20 14.69 8.36
N GLY A 150 -10.74 13.55 8.87
CA GLY A 150 -11.61 12.50 9.39
C GLY A 150 -12.18 11.55 8.35
N LEU A 151 -11.76 11.67 7.07
CA LEU A 151 -12.20 10.78 5.98
C LEU A 151 -11.22 9.62 5.71
N GLY A 152 -10.25 9.42 6.59
CA GLY A 152 -9.21 8.41 6.43
C GLY A 152 -9.77 6.99 6.35
N GLU A 153 -10.60 6.61 7.31
CA GLU A 153 -11.19 5.26 7.39
C GLU A 153 -12.05 4.90 6.16
N PRO A 154 -13.01 5.72 5.70
CA PRO A 154 -13.79 5.40 4.52
C PRO A 154 -12.95 5.33 3.24
N LEU A 155 -11.90 6.15 3.10
CA LEU A 155 -10.98 6.09 1.96
C LEU A 155 -10.16 4.80 1.96
N CYS A 156 -9.60 4.42 3.12
CA CYS A 156 -8.87 3.16 3.28
C CYS A 156 -9.79 1.96 3.02
N TRP A 157 -11.00 1.99 3.60
CA TRP A 157 -11.97 0.92 3.36
C TRP A 157 -12.29 0.75 1.88
N LEU A 158 -12.52 1.84 1.15
CA LEU A 158 -12.82 1.78 -0.27
C LEU A 158 -11.62 1.27 -1.09
N ALA A 159 -10.43 1.80 -0.83
CA ALA A 159 -9.22 1.47 -1.57
C ALA A 159 -8.79 0.01 -1.37
N PHE A 160 -8.65 -0.43 -0.12
CA PHE A 160 -8.15 -1.77 0.23
C PHE A 160 -9.26 -2.82 0.30
N GLY A 161 -10.50 -2.42 0.59
CA GLY A 161 -11.65 -3.31 0.58
C GLY A 161 -12.09 -3.68 -0.83
N PRO A 162 -13.19 -3.09 -1.32
CA PRO A 162 -13.80 -3.52 -2.57
C PRO A 162 -12.90 -3.31 -3.80
N VAL A 163 -12.14 -2.20 -3.87
CA VAL A 163 -11.35 -1.87 -5.07
C VAL A 163 -10.16 -2.81 -5.22
N ALA A 164 -9.31 -2.95 -4.18
CA ALA A 164 -8.15 -3.85 -4.24
C ALA A 164 -8.57 -5.32 -4.34
N THR A 165 -9.63 -5.74 -3.63
CA THR A 165 -10.15 -7.11 -3.70
C THR A 165 -10.70 -7.42 -5.09
N SER A 166 -11.42 -6.49 -5.75
CA SER A 166 -11.88 -6.66 -7.14
C SER A 166 -10.70 -6.86 -8.10
N ALA A 167 -9.67 -6.01 -7.98
CA ALA A 167 -8.47 -6.14 -8.81
C ALA A 167 -7.79 -7.51 -8.60
N ALA A 168 -7.65 -7.96 -7.35
CA ALA A 168 -7.05 -9.24 -7.03
C ALA A 168 -7.87 -10.42 -7.57
N LEU A 169 -9.19 -10.39 -7.42
CA LEU A 169 -10.09 -11.43 -7.97
C LEU A 169 -9.97 -11.51 -9.50
N LEU A 170 -9.93 -10.37 -10.21
CA LEU A 170 -9.75 -10.36 -11.66
C LEU A 170 -8.38 -10.89 -12.10
N VAL A 171 -7.31 -10.55 -11.38
CA VAL A 171 -5.96 -11.04 -11.70
C VAL A 171 -5.86 -12.54 -11.49
N LEU A 172 -6.42 -13.06 -10.41
CA LEU A 172 -6.29 -14.46 -10.03
C LEU A 172 -7.31 -15.37 -10.73
N ALA A 173 -8.34 -14.79 -11.35
CA ALA A 173 -9.34 -15.55 -12.11
C ALA A 173 -8.75 -16.15 -13.39
N PRO A 174 -9.36 -17.22 -13.94
CA PRO A 174 -9.02 -17.72 -15.28
C PRO A 174 -9.12 -16.61 -16.34
N ALA A 175 -8.24 -16.63 -17.32
CA ALA A 175 -8.24 -15.66 -18.40
C ALA A 175 -9.60 -15.65 -19.12
N GLY A 176 -10.17 -14.45 -19.32
CA GLY A 176 -11.47 -14.29 -19.99
C GLY A 176 -12.70 -14.32 -19.08
N SER A 177 -12.55 -14.38 -17.76
CA SER A 177 -13.68 -14.16 -16.83
C SER A 177 -14.09 -12.68 -16.89
N GLY A 178 -15.22 -12.43 -17.56
CA GLY A 178 -15.53 -11.13 -18.18
C GLY A 178 -16.10 -10.03 -17.29
N GLU A 179 -16.38 -10.25 -15.99
CA GLU A 179 -17.03 -9.23 -15.16
C GLU A 179 -16.27 -8.97 -13.86
N VAL A 180 -16.29 -7.69 -13.44
CA VAL A 180 -15.74 -7.31 -12.14
C VAL A 180 -16.63 -7.86 -11.04
N PRO A 181 -16.13 -8.72 -10.15
CA PRO A 181 -16.97 -9.41 -9.16
C PRO A 181 -17.25 -8.50 -7.94
N TRP A 182 -17.98 -7.41 -8.14
CA TRP A 182 -18.21 -6.38 -7.13
C TRP A 182 -18.84 -6.91 -5.84
N ILE A 183 -19.85 -7.78 -5.96
CA ILE A 183 -20.51 -8.34 -4.76
C ILE A 183 -19.54 -9.18 -3.96
N THR A 184 -18.80 -10.08 -4.62
CA THR A 184 -17.79 -10.92 -3.98
C THR A 184 -16.69 -10.05 -3.34
N ALA A 185 -16.26 -9.00 -4.06
CA ALA A 185 -15.23 -8.08 -3.56
C ALA A 185 -15.71 -7.26 -2.35
N LEU A 186 -16.96 -6.81 -2.34
CA LEU A 186 -17.56 -6.12 -1.19
C LEU A 186 -17.61 -7.04 0.03
N VAL A 187 -18.08 -8.28 -0.12
CA VAL A 187 -18.20 -9.23 0.99
C VAL A 187 -16.83 -9.61 1.54
N LEU A 188 -15.87 -9.95 0.67
CA LEU A 188 -14.54 -10.36 1.09
C LEU A 188 -13.69 -9.19 1.59
N GLY A 189 -13.81 -8.04 0.95
CA GLY A 189 -12.97 -6.88 1.24
C GLY A 189 -13.43 -6.04 2.44
N ALA A 190 -14.66 -6.20 2.92
CA ALA A 190 -15.20 -5.38 4.01
C ALA A 190 -14.45 -5.58 5.34
N GLY A 191 -14.13 -6.81 5.71
CA GLY A 191 -13.49 -7.13 6.98
C GLY A 191 -12.05 -6.61 7.10
N PRO A 192 -11.14 -6.97 6.17
CA PRO A 192 -9.73 -6.54 6.22
C PRO A 192 -9.52 -5.04 6.14
N ALA A 193 -10.44 -4.32 5.50
CA ALA A 193 -10.34 -2.88 5.33
C ALA A 193 -10.76 -2.10 6.60
N LEU A 194 -11.38 -2.78 7.56
CA LEU A 194 -11.79 -2.21 8.86
C LEU A 194 -10.85 -2.62 10.00
N ALA A 195 -9.88 -3.48 9.75
CA ALA A 195 -8.90 -3.96 10.74
C ALA A 195 -7.64 -3.07 10.76
#